data_a28ff90562d378d681d29e4613a4cdaf
#
_entry.id   a28ff90562d378d681d29e4613a4cdaf
#
_cell.length_a   1.000
_cell.length_b   1.000
_cell.length_c   1.000
_cell.angle_alpha   90.00
_cell.angle_beta   90.00
_cell.angle_gamma   90.00
#
_symmetry.space_group_name_H-M   'P 1'
#
loop_
_entity.id
_entity.type
_entity.pdbx_description
1 polymer ?
#
loop_
_entity_poly.entity_id
_entity_poly.type
_entity_poly.pdbx_seq_one_letter_code
_entity_poly.pdbx_strand_id
1 'polypeptide(L)'
;MSHAIAQLRQLFKLKVYQTSGMDFQIFFSKIMRNLDSNFVGIKPHGNWGDGGNDGYNPKTKHYYQIYAPIASTTPNPIAEFTKAVTDYDKLINKWGDVKGYSFVINDRFTLIQATLQDKFEAFIEEKEIPEGEIICTNKLQKLFMKLDQDAQLEVVDQYYINEEPTLDFEPTLIGELIGYLVNKDEDSFNFLLGEAPNLDEKISFNNISKSLAARLISNYAQVYQINDFLELQGSDLSQQLSLSINKIYKKISASIPLPEEERSSLIYLALRDELIPKSVNQDKLTKKGYTSIAEIIIAKYFSTCDVYEDPKRTSTT
;
A
#
# COMPACT_ATOMS: atom_id res chain seq x y z
N MET A 1 -5.14 14.74 15.95
CA MET A 1 -5.60 13.95 14.80
C MET A 1 -5.98 12.59 15.34
N SER A 2 -7.15 12.03 15.04
CA SER A 2 -7.52 10.71 15.60
C SER A 2 -6.57 9.64 15.02
N HIS A 3 -6.29 8.59 15.79
CA HIS A 3 -5.45 7.47 15.40
C HIS A 3 -5.94 6.84 14.07
N ALA A 4 -7.26 6.69 13.93
CA ALA A 4 -7.91 6.20 12.73
C ALA A 4 -7.57 7.00 11.46
N ILE A 5 -7.61 8.33 11.53
CA ILE A 5 -7.27 9.20 10.39
C ILE A 5 -5.80 9.04 9.98
N ALA A 6 -4.89 8.94 10.95
CA ALA A 6 -3.47 8.72 10.66
C ALA A 6 -3.24 7.36 9.98
N GLN A 7 -3.91 6.31 10.47
CA GLN A 7 -3.83 4.98 9.89
C GLN A 7 -4.40 4.93 8.46
N LEU A 8 -5.55 5.55 8.20
CA LEU A 8 -6.13 5.62 6.85
C LEU A 8 -5.19 6.33 5.85
N ARG A 9 -4.53 7.40 6.27
CA ARG A 9 -3.53 8.08 5.43
C ARG A 9 -2.33 7.18 5.13
N GLN A 10 -1.86 6.41 6.10
CA GLN A 10 -0.76 5.46 5.89
C GLN A 10 -1.17 4.32 4.94
N LEU A 11 -2.38 3.76 5.11
CA LEU A 11 -2.92 2.75 4.21
C LEU A 11 -3.08 3.27 2.77
N PHE A 12 -3.57 4.50 2.60
CA PHE A 12 -3.63 5.15 1.31
C PHE A 12 -2.23 5.28 0.67
N LYS A 13 -1.24 5.78 1.42
CA LYS A 13 0.14 5.89 0.94
C LYS A 13 0.70 4.54 0.52
N LEU A 14 0.47 3.50 1.33
CA LEU A 14 0.88 2.15 1.00
C LEU A 14 0.30 1.69 -0.34
N LYS A 15 -1.01 1.91 -0.59
CA LYS A 15 -1.63 1.60 -1.89
C LYS A 15 -0.99 2.35 -3.04
N VAL A 16 -0.68 3.64 -2.88
CA VAL A 16 0.03 4.45 -3.89
C VAL A 16 1.39 3.83 -4.27
N TYR A 17 2.15 3.34 -3.29
CA TYR A 17 3.45 2.71 -3.54
C TYR A 17 3.35 1.30 -4.14
N GLN A 18 2.33 0.54 -3.76
CA GLN A 18 2.13 -0.84 -4.21
C GLN A 18 1.49 -0.96 -5.60
N THR A 19 0.82 0.09 -6.08
CA THR A 19 0.07 0.05 -7.33
C THR A 19 0.77 0.81 -8.47
N SER A 20 0.66 0.25 -9.67
CA SER A 20 1.14 0.85 -10.92
C SER A 20 0.27 0.40 -12.08
N GLY A 21 0.33 1.10 -13.22
CA GLY A 21 -0.44 0.75 -14.41
C GLY A 21 -1.92 0.53 -14.11
N MET A 22 -2.43 -0.63 -14.49
CA MET A 22 -3.85 -1.00 -14.32
C MET A 22 -4.28 -1.07 -12.84
N ASP A 23 -3.41 -1.52 -11.93
CA ASP A 23 -3.77 -1.62 -10.52
C ASP A 23 -4.00 -0.22 -9.91
N PHE A 24 -3.20 0.77 -10.30
CA PHE A 24 -3.43 2.15 -9.90
C PHE A 24 -4.68 2.74 -10.55
N GLN A 25 -4.98 2.41 -11.80
CA GLN A 25 -6.23 2.80 -12.46
C GLN A 25 -7.46 2.26 -11.72
N ILE A 26 -7.42 1.00 -11.27
CA ILE A 26 -8.48 0.39 -10.45
C ILE A 26 -8.59 1.11 -9.11
N PHE A 27 -7.47 1.41 -8.45
CA PHE A 27 -7.43 2.14 -7.19
C PHE A 27 -8.04 3.55 -7.33
N PHE A 28 -7.64 4.32 -8.35
CA PHE A 28 -8.24 5.61 -8.69
C PHE A 28 -9.74 5.49 -8.94
N SER A 29 -10.15 4.49 -9.73
CA SER A 29 -11.56 4.27 -10.07
C SER A 29 -12.42 3.95 -8.85
N LYS A 30 -11.90 3.21 -7.85
CA LYS A 30 -12.61 2.98 -6.58
C LYS A 30 -12.88 4.29 -5.85
N ILE A 31 -11.89 5.19 -5.78
CA ILE A 31 -12.05 6.51 -5.14
C ILE A 31 -13.13 7.32 -5.87
N MET A 32 -13.01 7.42 -7.19
CA MET A 32 -13.90 8.27 -7.98
C MET A 32 -15.35 7.78 -7.99
N ARG A 33 -15.59 6.46 -8.01
CA ARG A 33 -16.95 5.88 -7.93
C ARG A 33 -17.63 6.17 -6.59
N ASN A 34 -16.87 6.21 -5.52
CA ASN A 34 -17.40 6.56 -4.19
C ASN A 34 -17.63 8.06 -4.03
N LEU A 35 -16.93 8.92 -4.79
CA LEU A 35 -17.14 10.37 -4.81
C LEU A 35 -18.27 10.79 -5.76
N ASP A 36 -18.42 10.10 -6.88
CA ASP A 36 -19.36 10.44 -7.93
C ASP A 36 -19.95 9.17 -8.56
N SER A 37 -21.22 8.94 -8.28
CA SER A 37 -21.97 7.79 -8.81
C SER A 37 -22.10 7.76 -10.34
N ASN A 38 -21.81 8.87 -11.03
CA ASN A 38 -21.81 8.93 -12.50
C ASN A 38 -20.42 8.65 -13.11
N PHE A 39 -19.40 8.46 -12.28
CA PHE A 39 -18.08 8.11 -12.80
C PHE A 39 -18.05 6.69 -13.37
N VAL A 40 -17.50 6.55 -14.58
CA VAL A 40 -17.32 5.29 -15.29
C VAL A 40 -15.83 5.07 -15.56
N GLY A 41 -15.26 4.05 -14.95
CA GLY A 41 -13.89 3.61 -15.28
C GLY A 41 -13.88 2.84 -16.60
N ILE A 42 -12.91 3.09 -17.45
CA ILE A 42 -12.74 2.44 -18.76
C ILE A 42 -11.61 1.42 -18.67
N LYS A 43 -11.87 0.22 -19.17
CA LYS A 43 -10.85 -0.82 -19.34
C LYS A 43 -10.47 -0.90 -20.82
N PRO A 44 -9.17 -0.90 -21.17
CA PRO A 44 -8.74 -1.13 -22.55
C PRO A 44 -9.30 -2.46 -23.07
N HIS A 45 -9.87 -2.45 -24.29
CA HIS A 45 -10.44 -3.64 -24.91
C HIS A 45 -9.76 -3.94 -26.25
N GLY A 46 -8.79 -4.83 -26.24
CA GLY A 46 -8.12 -5.35 -27.45
C GLY A 46 -7.64 -4.24 -28.39
N ASN A 47 -7.85 -4.41 -29.69
CA ASN A 47 -7.43 -3.46 -30.72
C ASN A 47 -8.23 -2.12 -30.73
N TRP A 48 -9.32 -2.03 -29.98
CA TRP A 48 -10.14 -0.82 -29.88
C TRP A 48 -9.62 0.20 -28.87
N GLY A 49 -8.65 -0.21 -28.00
CA GLY A 49 -8.09 0.65 -26.96
C GLY A 49 -9.12 1.14 -25.95
N ASP A 50 -8.77 2.18 -25.19
CA ASP A 50 -9.61 2.87 -24.19
C ASP A 50 -10.38 4.07 -24.79
N GLY A 51 -10.11 4.42 -26.04
CA GLY A 51 -10.69 5.59 -26.70
C GLY A 51 -10.13 6.91 -26.21
N GLY A 52 -8.90 6.90 -25.69
CA GLY A 52 -8.18 8.08 -25.26
C GLY A 52 -8.47 8.50 -23.82
N ASN A 53 -9.08 7.62 -23.00
CA ASN A 53 -9.27 7.89 -21.56
C ASN A 53 -9.38 6.62 -20.73
N ASP A 54 -9.04 6.71 -19.45
CA ASP A 54 -9.11 5.63 -18.45
C ASP A 54 -10.37 5.71 -17.57
N GLY A 55 -11.10 6.81 -17.66
CA GLY A 55 -12.36 7.02 -16.97
C GLY A 55 -13.02 8.32 -17.37
N TYR A 56 -14.34 8.41 -17.19
CA TYR A 56 -15.08 9.63 -17.50
C TYR A 56 -16.37 9.75 -16.70
N ASN A 57 -16.89 10.99 -16.62
CA ASN A 57 -18.23 11.27 -16.17
C ASN A 57 -19.10 11.69 -17.37
N PRO A 58 -20.12 10.92 -17.77
CA PRO A 58 -20.96 11.21 -18.93
C PRO A 58 -21.83 12.44 -18.75
N LYS A 59 -22.17 12.84 -17.51
CA LYS A 59 -23.01 14.01 -17.24
C LYS A 59 -22.24 15.32 -17.39
N THR A 60 -21.03 15.37 -16.82
CA THR A 60 -20.19 16.56 -16.85
C THR A 60 -19.29 16.62 -18.07
N LYS A 61 -19.19 15.54 -18.85
CA LYS A 61 -18.24 15.40 -19.96
C LYS A 61 -16.80 15.60 -19.51
N HIS A 62 -16.45 15.13 -18.32
CA HIS A 62 -15.13 15.19 -17.73
C HIS A 62 -14.42 13.85 -17.95
N TYR A 63 -13.20 13.90 -18.48
CA TYR A 63 -12.40 12.72 -18.86
C TYR A 63 -11.10 12.67 -18.04
N TYR A 64 -10.64 11.45 -17.77
CA TYR A 64 -9.46 11.17 -16.95
C TYR A 64 -8.48 10.29 -17.70
N GLN A 65 -7.24 10.75 -17.83
CA GLN A 65 -6.14 9.97 -18.35
C GLN A 65 -5.16 9.69 -17.23
N ILE A 66 -4.77 8.42 -17.05
CA ILE A 66 -3.99 7.98 -15.88
C ILE A 66 -2.58 7.55 -16.30
N TYR A 67 -1.60 8.11 -15.63
CA TYR A 67 -0.20 7.69 -15.73
C TYR A 67 0.32 7.17 -14.40
N ALA A 68 0.63 5.88 -14.34
CA ALA A 68 1.13 5.22 -13.14
C ALA A 68 2.34 4.34 -13.51
N PRO A 69 3.56 4.90 -13.51
CA PRO A 69 4.76 4.18 -13.92
C PRO A 69 5.10 3.03 -12.97
N ILE A 70 5.67 1.95 -13.51
CA ILE A 70 6.21 0.84 -12.72
C ILE A 70 7.41 1.35 -11.90
N ALA A 71 7.57 0.86 -10.67
CA ALA A 71 8.62 1.32 -9.75
C ALA A 71 10.05 1.15 -10.29
N SER A 72 10.29 0.15 -11.13
CA SER A 72 11.58 -0.15 -11.73
C SER A 72 11.93 0.69 -12.97
N THR A 73 11.01 1.54 -13.45
CA THR A 73 11.24 2.38 -14.63
C THR A 73 11.50 3.83 -14.23
N THR A 74 12.32 4.53 -15.01
CA THR A 74 12.46 5.98 -14.85
C THR A 74 11.19 6.67 -15.34
N PRO A 75 10.44 7.36 -14.47
CA PRO A 75 9.20 8.01 -14.86
C PRO A 75 9.45 9.13 -15.88
N ASN A 76 8.64 9.16 -16.93
CA ASN A 76 8.65 10.27 -17.89
C ASN A 76 7.23 10.82 -18.11
N PRO A 77 6.69 11.56 -17.12
CA PRO A 77 5.32 12.06 -17.17
C PRO A 77 5.10 13.07 -18.31
N ILE A 78 6.13 13.80 -18.74
CA ILE A 78 6.03 14.74 -19.85
C ILE A 78 5.81 14.00 -21.19
N ALA A 79 6.55 12.92 -21.43
CA ALA A 79 6.36 12.12 -22.65
C ALA A 79 4.98 11.46 -22.69
N GLU A 80 4.52 10.92 -21.56
CA GLU A 80 3.20 10.30 -21.48
C GLU A 80 2.08 11.33 -21.62
N PHE A 81 2.22 12.52 -21.04
CA PHE A 81 1.27 13.61 -21.28
C PHE A 81 1.26 14.05 -22.76
N THR A 82 2.42 14.16 -23.40
CA THR A 82 2.50 14.50 -24.83
C THR A 82 1.77 13.45 -25.68
N LYS A 83 1.87 12.16 -25.31
CA LYS A 83 1.12 11.08 -25.97
C LYS A 83 -0.40 11.22 -25.72
N ALA A 84 -0.80 11.53 -24.47
CA ALA A 84 -2.20 11.79 -24.14
C ALA A 84 -2.79 12.96 -24.96
N VAL A 85 -2.02 14.02 -25.18
CA VAL A 85 -2.42 15.14 -26.06
C VAL A 85 -2.62 14.68 -27.51
N THR A 86 -1.74 13.81 -28.04
CA THR A 86 -1.93 13.25 -29.39
C THR A 86 -3.14 12.32 -29.51
N ASP A 87 -3.53 11.69 -28.40
CA ASP A 87 -4.71 10.82 -28.35
C ASP A 87 -6.03 11.60 -28.12
N TYR A 88 -5.95 12.90 -27.80
CA TYR A 88 -7.12 13.75 -27.55
C TYR A 88 -8.09 13.83 -28.75
N ASP A 89 -7.57 13.84 -29.96
CA ASP A 89 -8.43 13.84 -31.15
C ASP A 89 -9.24 12.53 -31.26
N LYS A 90 -8.69 11.41 -30.84
CA LYS A 90 -9.43 10.14 -30.76
C LYS A 90 -10.54 10.23 -29.71
N LEU A 91 -10.28 10.91 -28.58
CA LEU A 91 -11.25 11.13 -27.52
C LEU A 91 -12.42 11.96 -28.04
N ILE A 92 -12.16 13.09 -28.70
CA ILE A 92 -13.18 13.94 -29.31
C ILE A 92 -14.00 13.17 -30.34
N ASN A 93 -13.34 12.43 -31.25
CA ASN A 93 -14.03 11.67 -32.30
C ASN A 93 -14.96 10.58 -31.73
N LYS A 94 -14.60 9.98 -30.60
CA LYS A 94 -15.38 8.89 -30.00
C LYS A 94 -16.46 9.36 -29.04
N TRP A 95 -16.16 10.38 -28.23
CA TRP A 95 -17.00 10.78 -27.10
C TRP A 95 -17.68 12.14 -27.30
N GLY A 96 -17.25 12.92 -28.30
CA GLY A 96 -17.77 14.26 -28.58
C GLY A 96 -17.18 15.33 -27.67
N ASP A 97 -18.03 16.26 -27.22
CA ASP A 97 -17.60 17.39 -26.39
C ASP A 97 -16.85 16.99 -25.12
N VAL A 98 -15.73 17.66 -24.87
CA VAL A 98 -14.98 17.60 -23.61
C VAL A 98 -15.19 18.90 -22.86
N LYS A 99 -15.73 18.81 -21.63
CA LYS A 99 -15.94 19.95 -20.72
C LYS A 99 -14.96 19.97 -19.58
N GLY A 100 -14.34 18.82 -19.29
CA GLY A 100 -13.29 18.70 -18.30
C GLY A 100 -12.28 17.62 -18.67
N TYR A 101 -11.03 17.86 -18.31
CA TYR A 101 -9.94 16.90 -18.54
C TYR A 101 -8.97 16.87 -17.36
N SER A 102 -8.73 15.69 -16.83
CA SER A 102 -7.76 15.51 -15.75
C SER A 102 -6.65 14.53 -16.17
N PHE A 103 -5.41 14.97 -15.98
CA PHE A 103 -4.26 14.08 -16.07
C PHE A 103 -3.90 13.60 -14.68
N VAL A 104 -4.11 12.30 -14.42
CA VAL A 104 -3.90 11.68 -13.13
C VAL A 104 -2.53 11.01 -13.11
N ILE A 105 -1.70 11.36 -12.14
CA ILE A 105 -0.34 10.83 -12.06
C ILE A 105 -0.08 10.17 -10.71
N ASN A 106 0.43 8.92 -10.74
CA ASN A 106 1.05 8.30 -9.58
C ASN A 106 2.50 8.80 -9.43
N ASP A 107 2.65 10.00 -8.86
CA ASP A 107 3.94 10.63 -8.58
C ASP A 107 4.58 10.12 -7.28
N ARG A 108 3.95 9.17 -6.59
CA ARG A 108 4.42 8.60 -5.31
C ARG A 108 4.83 9.65 -4.29
N PHE A 109 4.04 10.72 -4.18
CA PHE A 109 4.27 11.89 -3.32
C PHE A 109 5.54 12.67 -3.62
N THR A 110 6.16 12.46 -4.76
CA THR A 110 7.17 13.37 -5.28
C THR A 110 6.49 14.61 -5.87
N LEU A 111 7.23 15.63 -6.16
CA LEU A 111 6.68 16.84 -6.77
C LEU A 111 6.55 16.64 -8.29
N ILE A 112 5.50 17.21 -8.88
CA ILE A 112 5.37 17.28 -10.34
C ILE A 112 6.33 18.35 -10.89
N GLN A 113 6.85 18.10 -12.09
CA GLN A 113 7.75 19.04 -12.76
C GLN A 113 6.97 20.28 -13.24
N ALA A 114 7.52 21.48 -13.06
CA ALA A 114 6.91 22.72 -13.55
C ALA A 114 6.61 22.65 -15.06
N THR A 115 7.52 22.09 -15.85
CA THR A 115 7.34 21.89 -17.30
C THR A 115 6.11 21.04 -17.64
N LEU A 116 5.72 20.07 -16.79
CA LEU A 116 4.49 19.30 -16.99
C LEU A 116 3.26 20.18 -16.77
N GLN A 117 3.30 21.01 -15.73
CA GLN A 117 2.21 21.97 -15.43
C GLN A 117 2.04 22.96 -16.57
N ASP A 118 3.13 23.57 -17.05
CA ASP A 118 3.11 24.53 -18.16
C ASP A 118 2.50 23.91 -19.45
N LYS A 119 2.93 22.68 -19.78
CA LYS A 119 2.38 21.96 -20.95
C LYS A 119 0.90 21.61 -20.79
N PHE A 120 0.49 21.28 -19.59
CA PHE A 120 -0.91 20.96 -19.30
C PHE A 120 -1.79 22.24 -19.44
N GLU A 121 -1.36 23.34 -18.87
CA GLU A 121 -2.08 24.64 -18.98
C GLU A 121 -2.19 25.09 -20.44
N ALA A 122 -1.09 25.04 -21.20
CA ALA A 122 -1.10 25.34 -22.62
C ALA A 122 -2.06 24.45 -23.43
N PHE A 123 -2.14 23.16 -23.11
CA PHE A 123 -3.09 22.23 -23.74
C PHE A 123 -4.53 22.58 -23.42
N ILE A 124 -4.85 22.87 -22.16
CA ILE A 124 -6.21 23.25 -21.73
C ILE A 124 -6.64 24.54 -22.43
N GLU A 125 -5.76 25.52 -22.55
CA GLU A 125 -6.03 26.77 -23.25
C GLU A 125 -6.18 26.56 -24.76
N GLU A 126 -5.26 25.84 -25.43
CA GLU A 126 -5.30 25.54 -26.86
C GLU A 126 -6.59 24.80 -27.27
N LYS A 127 -7.04 23.86 -26.46
CA LYS A 127 -8.24 23.04 -26.74
C LYS A 127 -9.52 23.65 -26.18
N GLU A 128 -9.46 24.85 -25.57
CA GLU A 128 -10.59 25.57 -24.97
C GLU A 128 -11.40 24.69 -24.00
N ILE A 129 -10.71 23.87 -23.17
CA ILE A 129 -11.34 22.98 -22.21
C ILE A 129 -11.73 23.79 -20.96
N PRO A 130 -13.03 23.86 -20.58
CA PRO A 130 -13.46 24.72 -19.47
C PRO A 130 -12.87 24.36 -18.11
N GLU A 131 -12.64 23.06 -17.84
CA GLU A 131 -12.11 22.55 -16.58
C GLU A 131 -10.95 21.62 -16.82
N GLY A 132 -9.78 21.92 -16.23
CA GLY A 132 -8.60 21.09 -16.34
C GLY A 132 -7.80 21.05 -15.07
N GLU A 133 -7.28 19.87 -14.70
CA GLU A 133 -6.37 19.74 -13.58
C GLU A 133 -5.40 18.56 -13.70
N ILE A 134 -4.23 18.69 -13.10
CA ILE A 134 -3.37 17.54 -12.81
C ILE A 134 -3.71 17.02 -11.42
N ILE A 135 -4.09 15.74 -11.34
CA ILE A 135 -4.36 15.04 -10.09
C ILE A 135 -3.12 14.22 -9.70
N CYS A 136 -2.24 14.80 -8.90
CA CYS A 136 -1.13 14.10 -8.25
C CYS A 136 -1.61 13.33 -7.01
N THR A 137 -0.76 12.47 -6.45
CA THR A 137 -1.10 11.64 -5.29
C THR A 137 -1.50 12.45 -4.05
N ASN A 138 -0.96 13.65 -3.85
CA ASN A 138 -1.40 14.55 -2.77
C ASN A 138 -2.85 15.04 -2.96
N LYS A 139 -3.25 15.38 -4.20
CA LYS A 139 -4.65 15.73 -4.51
C LYS A 139 -5.55 14.50 -4.35
N LEU A 140 -5.10 13.35 -4.85
CA LEU A 140 -5.84 12.09 -4.74
C LEU A 140 -6.06 11.69 -3.27
N GLN A 141 -5.06 11.89 -2.40
CA GLN A 141 -5.23 11.68 -0.96
C GLN A 141 -6.30 12.59 -0.36
N LYS A 142 -6.35 13.86 -0.76
CA LYS A 142 -7.41 14.78 -0.30
C LYS A 142 -8.79 14.32 -0.76
N LEU A 143 -8.92 13.78 -1.98
CA LEU A 143 -10.17 13.20 -2.47
C LEU A 143 -10.55 11.96 -1.67
N PHE A 144 -9.63 11.04 -1.43
CA PHE A 144 -9.81 9.86 -0.58
C PHE A 144 -10.28 10.23 0.84
N MET A 145 -9.70 11.27 1.43
CA MET A 145 -10.08 11.73 2.78
C MET A 145 -11.46 12.41 2.86
N LYS A 146 -12.12 12.69 1.74
CA LYS A 146 -13.53 13.16 1.71
C LYS A 146 -14.54 12.02 1.77
N LEU A 147 -14.12 10.79 1.50
CA LEU A 147 -14.97 9.60 1.59
C LEU A 147 -15.36 9.36 3.05
N ASP A 148 -16.49 8.71 3.26
CA ASP A 148 -16.80 8.14 4.57
C ASP A 148 -15.84 6.98 4.92
N GLN A 149 -15.86 6.57 6.15
CA GLN A 149 -14.91 5.57 6.65
C GLN A 149 -15.08 4.20 5.98
N ASP A 150 -16.32 3.80 5.68
CA ASP A 150 -16.58 2.51 5.04
C ASP A 150 -16.04 2.50 3.61
N ALA A 151 -16.26 3.57 2.85
CA ALA A 151 -15.69 3.73 1.51
C ALA A 151 -14.15 3.82 1.54
N GLN A 152 -13.58 4.50 2.54
CA GLN A 152 -12.12 4.56 2.72
C GLN A 152 -11.53 3.17 2.94
N LEU A 153 -12.16 2.36 3.79
CA LEU A 153 -11.74 0.98 4.06
C LEU A 153 -11.85 0.09 2.81
N GLU A 154 -12.94 0.22 2.05
CA GLU A 154 -13.09 -0.49 0.76
C GLU A 154 -11.98 -0.12 -0.23
N VAL A 155 -11.67 1.17 -0.36
CA VAL A 155 -10.64 1.67 -1.29
C VAL A 155 -9.27 1.12 -0.97
N VAL A 156 -8.91 1.02 0.33
CA VAL A 156 -7.61 0.47 0.76
C VAL A 156 -7.62 -1.03 1.00
N ASP A 157 -8.71 -1.72 0.63
CA ASP A 157 -8.90 -3.17 0.80
C ASP A 157 -8.78 -3.64 2.26
N GLN A 158 -9.25 -2.81 3.19
CA GLN A 158 -9.33 -3.13 4.61
C GLN A 158 -10.79 -3.24 5.05
N TYR A 159 -11.05 -4.02 6.10
CA TYR A 159 -12.40 -4.18 6.64
C TYR A 159 -12.62 -3.42 7.94
N TYR A 160 -11.55 -3.02 8.62
CA TYR A 160 -11.61 -2.32 9.90
C TYR A 160 -10.30 -1.59 10.17
N ILE A 161 -10.36 -0.61 11.06
CA ILE A 161 -9.19 0.02 11.64
C ILE A 161 -8.90 -0.72 12.94
N ASN A 162 -7.70 -1.25 13.08
CA ASN A 162 -7.34 -2.00 14.27
C ASN A 162 -7.02 -1.00 15.40
N GLU A 163 -7.95 -0.82 16.32
CA GLU A 163 -7.81 0.13 17.45
C GLU A 163 -7.23 -0.54 18.69
N GLU A 164 -7.50 -1.83 18.89
CA GLU A 164 -7.00 -2.61 20.02
C GLU A 164 -6.61 -4.04 19.61
N PRO A 165 -5.58 -4.64 20.24
CA PRO A 165 -5.23 -6.03 20.01
C PRO A 165 -6.32 -6.94 20.60
N THR A 166 -6.67 -8.01 19.89
CA THR A 166 -7.53 -9.08 20.41
C THR A 166 -6.75 -9.92 21.41
N LEU A 167 -7.33 -10.20 22.57
CA LEU A 167 -6.63 -10.85 23.66
C LEU A 167 -6.55 -12.38 23.59
N ASP A 168 -7.50 -13.03 22.93
CA ASP A 168 -7.55 -14.51 22.86
C ASP A 168 -7.67 -15.00 21.42
N PHE A 169 -6.73 -15.86 21.01
CA PHE A 169 -6.73 -16.51 19.71
C PHE A 169 -6.95 -18.01 19.85
N GLU A 170 -7.73 -18.55 18.92
CA GLU A 170 -7.82 -19.99 18.80
C GLU A 170 -6.48 -20.56 18.32
N PRO A 171 -5.90 -21.56 19.02
CA PRO A 171 -4.65 -22.20 18.60
C PRO A 171 -4.67 -22.72 17.16
N THR A 172 -5.85 -23.14 16.68
CA THR A 172 -6.05 -23.56 15.29
C THR A 172 -5.70 -22.45 14.30
N LEU A 173 -6.15 -21.21 14.55
CA LEU A 173 -5.92 -20.09 13.68
C LEU A 173 -4.43 -19.69 13.64
N ILE A 174 -3.74 -19.79 14.80
CA ILE A 174 -2.29 -19.61 14.89
C ILE A 174 -1.59 -20.67 14.03
N GLY A 175 -1.97 -21.93 14.15
CA GLY A 175 -1.40 -23.03 13.39
C GLY A 175 -1.61 -22.91 11.88
N GLU A 176 -2.78 -22.51 11.44
CA GLU A 176 -3.09 -22.29 10.03
C GLU A 176 -2.24 -21.16 9.44
N LEU A 177 -2.10 -20.02 10.15
CA LEU A 177 -1.28 -18.93 9.66
C LEU A 177 0.21 -19.28 9.62
N ILE A 178 0.74 -19.91 10.66
CA ILE A 178 2.14 -20.34 10.70
C ILE A 178 2.40 -21.38 9.61
N GLY A 179 1.52 -22.38 9.44
CA GLY A 179 1.61 -23.37 8.37
C GLY A 179 1.64 -22.74 6.97
N TYR A 180 0.78 -21.74 6.72
CA TYR A 180 0.79 -20.99 5.48
C TYR A 180 2.13 -20.27 5.24
N LEU A 181 2.67 -19.60 6.26
CA LEU A 181 3.91 -18.81 6.15
C LEU A 181 5.14 -19.69 5.90
N VAL A 182 5.21 -20.84 6.56
CA VAL A 182 6.35 -21.77 6.41
C VAL A 182 6.33 -22.47 5.06
N ASN A 183 5.14 -22.86 4.56
CA ASN A 183 5.01 -23.52 3.26
C ASN A 183 5.13 -22.54 2.05
N LYS A 184 5.24 -21.26 2.29
CA LYS A 184 5.37 -20.24 1.24
C LYS A 184 6.75 -20.21 0.60
N ASP A 185 7.78 -20.78 1.27
CA ASP A 185 9.19 -20.73 0.84
C ASP A 185 9.92 -22.07 1.02
N GLU A 186 10.44 -22.63 -0.09
CA GLU A 186 11.18 -23.92 -0.11
C GLU A 186 12.72 -23.79 0.01
N ASP A 187 13.29 -22.58 0.08
CA ASP A 187 14.75 -22.39 0.07
C ASP A 187 15.36 -22.31 1.47
N SER A 188 16.35 -23.18 1.72
CA SER A 188 17.12 -23.23 2.97
C SER A 188 18.23 -22.17 3.04
N PHE A 189 18.30 -21.42 4.15
CA PHE A 189 19.35 -20.43 4.42
C PHE A 189 20.05 -20.69 5.78
N ASN A 190 21.34 -20.31 5.87
CA ASN A 190 22.10 -20.37 7.11
C ASN A 190 21.75 -19.18 8.02
N PHE A 191 21.49 -19.49 9.29
CA PHE A 191 21.09 -18.55 10.33
C PHE A 191 22.25 -18.16 11.24
N LEU A 192 22.39 -16.89 11.58
CA LEU A 192 23.31 -16.37 12.59
C LEU A 192 22.53 -15.95 13.83
N LEU A 193 22.68 -16.68 14.92
CA LEU A 193 22.14 -16.34 16.23
C LEU A 193 22.90 -15.14 16.81
N GLY A 194 22.21 -14.02 17.07
CA GLY A 194 22.70 -12.87 17.81
C GLY A 194 21.87 -12.64 19.09
N GLU A 195 22.45 -11.98 20.10
CA GLU A 195 21.67 -11.51 21.24
C GLU A 195 20.63 -10.47 20.81
N ALA A 196 19.38 -10.64 21.28
CA ALA A 196 18.29 -9.71 21.00
C ALA A 196 18.58 -8.32 21.60
N PRO A 197 18.43 -7.22 20.86
CA PRO A 197 18.56 -5.87 21.40
C PRO A 197 17.41 -5.54 22.34
N ASN A 198 17.59 -4.47 23.15
CA ASN A 198 16.48 -3.89 23.89
C ASN A 198 15.40 -3.36 22.92
N LEU A 199 14.14 -3.67 23.19
CA LEU A 199 13.00 -3.29 22.35
C LEU A 199 12.91 -1.76 22.13
N ASP A 200 13.12 -0.96 23.19
CA ASP A 200 13.07 0.50 23.13
C ASP A 200 14.24 1.08 22.29
N GLU A 201 15.44 0.50 22.40
CA GLU A 201 16.57 0.88 21.55
C GLU A 201 16.29 0.60 20.08
N LYS A 202 15.69 -0.55 19.77
CA LYS A 202 15.36 -0.94 18.41
C LYS A 202 14.24 -0.08 17.82
N ILE A 203 13.24 0.26 18.60
CA ILE A 203 12.15 1.20 18.22
C ILE A 203 12.76 2.55 17.84
N SER A 204 13.63 3.09 18.69
CA SER A 204 14.28 4.38 18.47
C SER A 204 15.19 4.36 17.25
N PHE A 205 16.04 3.33 17.12
CA PHE A 205 16.99 3.18 16.01
C PHE A 205 16.30 3.10 14.64
N ASN A 206 15.15 2.43 14.55
CA ASN A 206 14.40 2.27 13.31
C ASN A 206 13.38 3.41 13.07
N ASN A 207 13.44 4.51 13.78
CA ASN A 207 12.54 5.66 13.64
C ASN A 207 11.06 5.24 13.66
N ILE A 208 10.70 4.30 14.54
CA ILE A 208 9.32 3.82 14.66
C ILE A 208 8.44 4.92 15.25
N SER A 209 7.33 5.25 14.57
CA SER A 209 6.40 6.26 15.06
C SER A 209 5.81 5.87 16.42
N LYS A 210 5.47 6.86 17.26
CA LYS A 210 4.92 6.63 18.62
C LYS A 210 3.68 5.72 18.60
N SER A 211 2.81 5.86 17.63
CA SER A 211 1.61 5.03 17.48
C SER A 211 1.95 3.58 17.14
N LEU A 212 2.92 3.36 16.26
CA LEU A 212 3.37 2.03 15.90
C LEU A 212 4.19 1.40 17.03
N ALA A 213 5.00 2.17 17.75
CA ALA A 213 5.74 1.70 18.92
C ALA A 213 4.78 1.18 20.00
N ALA A 214 3.72 1.94 20.34
CA ALA A 214 2.71 1.52 21.29
C ALA A 214 2.03 0.20 20.87
N ARG A 215 1.75 0.04 19.55
CA ARG A 215 1.17 -1.18 19.00
C ARG A 215 2.13 -2.36 19.07
N LEU A 216 3.41 -2.18 18.71
CA LEU A 216 4.43 -3.22 18.81
C LEU A 216 4.61 -3.69 20.27
N ILE A 217 4.65 -2.77 21.23
CA ILE A 217 4.78 -3.09 22.65
C ILE A 217 3.54 -3.86 23.14
N SER A 218 2.33 -3.41 22.76
CA SER A 218 1.08 -4.10 23.12
C SER A 218 1.01 -5.51 22.54
N ASN A 219 1.39 -5.69 21.28
CA ASN A 219 1.42 -7.01 20.65
C ASN A 219 2.56 -7.88 21.20
N TYR A 220 3.68 -7.28 21.59
CA TYR A 220 4.78 -8.02 22.23
C TYR A 220 4.37 -8.67 23.55
N ALA A 221 3.49 -8.03 24.31
CA ALA A 221 2.93 -8.61 25.53
C ALA A 221 2.13 -9.91 25.29
N GLN A 222 1.71 -10.17 24.03
CA GLN A 222 0.95 -11.35 23.62
C GLN A 222 1.80 -12.41 22.91
N VAL A 223 3.11 -12.18 22.75
CA VAL A 223 4.03 -13.10 22.04
C VAL A 223 4.09 -14.50 22.67
N TYR A 224 3.76 -14.60 23.97
CA TYR A 224 3.69 -15.90 24.65
C TYR A 224 2.75 -16.89 23.94
N GLN A 225 1.64 -16.44 23.33
CA GLN A 225 0.72 -17.32 22.60
C GLN A 225 1.38 -17.99 21.39
N ILE A 226 2.22 -17.24 20.69
CA ILE A 226 3.00 -17.76 19.54
C ILE A 226 4.10 -18.68 20.04
N ASN A 227 4.79 -18.32 21.15
CA ASN A 227 5.84 -19.16 21.74
C ASN A 227 5.30 -20.49 22.23
N ASP A 228 4.19 -20.48 22.99
CA ASP A 228 3.54 -21.69 23.48
C ASP A 228 3.15 -22.63 22.33
N PHE A 229 2.60 -22.08 21.24
CA PHE A 229 2.31 -22.86 20.05
C PHE A 229 3.57 -23.46 19.41
N LEU A 230 4.62 -22.65 19.21
CA LEU A 230 5.87 -23.11 18.58
C LEU A 230 6.62 -24.14 19.42
N GLU A 231 6.60 -24.01 20.75
CA GLU A 231 7.24 -24.98 21.67
C GLU A 231 6.56 -26.37 21.57
N LEU A 232 5.24 -26.40 21.39
CA LEU A 232 4.51 -27.66 21.18
C LEU A 232 4.82 -28.35 19.83
N GLN A 233 5.25 -27.60 18.82
CA GLN A 233 5.52 -28.10 17.47
C GLN A 233 7.01 -28.46 17.23
N GLY A 234 7.91 -28.04 18.11
CA GLY A 234 9.35 -28.28 18.00
C GLY A 234 10.17 -27.11 17.42
N SER A 235 11.49 -27.17 17.61
CA SER A 235 12.41 -26.09 17.28
C SER A 235 12.46 -25.73 15.79
N ASP A 236 12.25 -26.71 14.92
CA ASP A 236 12.39 -26.54 13.46
C ASP A 236 11.35 -25.59 12.89
N LEU A 237 10.11 -25.65 13.38
CA LEU A 237 9.05 -24.75 12.93
C LEU A 237 9.34 -23.29 13.28
N SER A 238 9.86 -23.01 14.47
CA SER A 238 10.26 -21.66 14.88
C SER A 238 11.33 -21.07 13.97
N GLN A 239 12.32 -21.88 13.59
CA GLN A 239 13.38 -21.46 12.69
C GLN A 239 12.86 -21.21 11.27
N GLN A 240 12.05 -22.10 10.73
CA GLN A 240 11.44 -21.94 9.41
C GLN A 240 10.59 -20.67 9.35
N LEU A 241 9.79 -20.40 10.39
CA LEU A 241 8.97 -19.19 10.45
C LEU A 241 9.82 -17.92 10.49
N SER A 242 10.91 -17.91 11.27
CA SER A 242 11.86 -16.79 11.32
C SER A 242 12.44 -16.49 9.93
N LEU A 243 12.89 -17.51 9.21
CA LEU A 243 13.43 -17.38 7.87
C LEU A 243 12.40 -16.81 6.88
N SER A 244 11.20 -17.34 6.88
CA SER A 244 10.10 -16.85 6.03
C SER A 244 9.77 -15.39 6.30
N ILE A 245 9.66 -15.00 7.56
CA ILE A 245 9.38 -13.61 7.95
C ILE A 245 10.50 -12.67 7.51
N ASN A 246 11.76 -13.05 7.73
CA ASN A 246 12.92 -12.24 7.32
C ASN A 246 12.98 -12.04 5.81
N LYS A 247 12.70 -13.07 5.01
CA LYS A 247 12.67 -13.02 3.56
C LYS A 247 11.56 -12.08 3.06
N ILE A 248 10.35 -12.21 3.62
CA ILE A 248 9.23 -11.34 3.30
C ILE A 248 9.57 -9.88 3.66
N TYR A 249 10.13 -9.63 4.84
CA TYR A 249 10.56 -8.32 5.27
C TYR A 249 11.60 -7.70 4.31
N LYS A 250 12.65 -8.42 3.94
CA LYS A 250 13.68 -7.95 3.01
C LYS A 250 13.10 -7.56 1.66
N LYS A 251 12.20 -8.38 1.10
CA LYS A 251 11.49 -8.09 -0.15
C LYS A 251 10.69 -6.79 -0.06
N ILE A 252 9.93 -6.62 1.01
CA ILE A 252 9.09 -5.43 1.23
C ILE A 252 9.97 -4.20 1.45
N SER A 253 10.98 -4.30 2.31
CA SER A 253 11.90 -3.22 2.62
C SER A 253 12.61 -2.68 1.37
N ALA A 254 13.00 -3.56 0.45
CA ALA A 254 13.60 -3.18 -0.83
C ALA A 254 12.60 -2.50 -1.78
N SER A 255 11.30 -2.77 -1.66
CA SER A 255 10.26 -2.23 -2.55
C SER A 255 9.72 -0.86 -2.13
N ILE A 256 10.04 -0.38 -0.91
CA ILE A 256 9.56 0.91 -0.36
C ILE A 256 10.72 1.90 -0.23
N PRO A 257 11.05 2.64 -1.31
CA PRO A 257 12.11 3.65 -1.30
C PRO A 257 11.58 4.98 -0.75
N LEU A 258 11.53 5.13 0.57
CA LEU A 258 11.04 6.36 1.21
C LEU A 258 12.06 6.96 2.18
N PRO A 259 11.93 8.27 2.48
CA PRO A 259 12.61 8.90 3.61
C PRO A 259 12.30 8.16 4.91
N GLU A 260 13.26 8.08 5.81
CA GLU A 260 13.24 7.23 7.03
C GLU A 260 12.01 7.42 7.91
N GLU A 261 11.47 8.63 8.00
CA GLU A 261 10.43 9.00 8.97
C GLU A 261 9.08 8.27 8.78
N GLU A 262 8.72 7.92 7.53
CA GLU A 262 7.46 7.19 7.24
C GLU A 262 7.70 5.74 6.83
N ARG A 263 8.92 5.42 6.41
CA ARG A 263 9.29 4.12 5.83
C ARG A 263 8.98 2.97 6.76
N SER A 264 9.37 3.07 8.03
CA SER A 264 9.16 2.02 9.02
C SER A 264 7.69 1.68 9.22
N SER A 265 6.81 2.68 9.25
CA SER A 265 5.37 2.46 9.39
C SER A 265 4.75 1.78 8.16
N LEU A 266 5.21 2.15 6.96
CA LEU A 266 4.71 1.53 5.72
C LEU A 266 5.21 0.10 5.55
N ILE A 267 6.46 -0.17 5.92
CA ILE A 267 7.00 -1.54 5.95
C ILE A 267 6.18 -2.42 6.91
N TYR A 268 5.83 -1.90 8.10
CA TYR A 268 5.00 -2.66 9.05
C TYR A 268 3.65 -3.03 8.46
N LEU A 269 2.96 -2.08 7.85
CA LEU A 269 1.64 -2.32 7.26
C LEU A 269 1.72 -3.30 6.08
N ALA A 270 2.73 -3.13 5.21
CA ALA A 270 2.95 -4.03 4.08
C ALA A 270 3.31 -5.44 4.54
N LEU A 271 4.16 -5.56 5.56
CA LEU A 271 4.53 -6.85 6.16
C LEU A 271 3.29 -7.52 6.75
N ARG A 272 2.51 -6.83 7.55
CA ARG A 272 1.26 -7.34 8.10
C ARG A 272 0.33 -7.90 7.01
N ASP A 273 0.11 -7.13 5.95
CA ASP A 273 -0.80 -7.53 4.88
C ASP A 273 -0.26 -8.71 4.06
N GLU A 274 1.06 -8.80 3.87
CA GLU A 274 1.70 -9.91 3.15
C GLU A 274 1.71 -11.23 3.95
N LEU A 275 1.66 -11.14 5.29
CA LEU A 275 1.56 -12.32 6.14
C LEU A 275 0.18 -12.99 6.10
N ILE A 276 -0.87 -12.27 5.67
CA ILE A 276 -2.24 -12.78 5.66
C ILE A 276 -2.52 -13.53 4.35
N PRO A 277 -3.07 -14.78 4.40
CA PRO A 277 -3.45 -15.50 3.20
C PRO A 277 -4.47 -14.73 2.37
N LYS A 278 -4.25 -14.60 1.07
CA LYS A 278 -5.18 -13.91 0.16
C LYS A 278 -6.56 -14.55 0.09
N SER A 279 -6.64 -15.84 0.39
CA SER A 279 -7.89 -16.61 0.42
C SER A 279 -8.91 -16.14 1.48
N VAL A 280 -8.43 -15.51 2.57
CA VAL A 280 -9.30 -15.04 3.67
C VAL A 280 -9.85 -13.63 3.45
N ASN A 281 -9.55 -12.99 2.32
CA ASN A 281 -9.98 -11.61 2.04
C ASN A 281 -11.51 -11.42 1.98
N GLN A 282 -12.29 -12.49 1.84
CA GLN A 282 -13.75 -12.42 1.72
C GLN A 282 -14.48 -12.56 3.07
N ASP A 283 -13.82 -13.07 4.11
CA ASP A 283 -14.40 -13.23 5.44
C ASP A 283 -13.82 -12.24 6.44
N LYS A 284 -14.65 -11.29 6.86
CA LYS A 284 -14.28 -10.18 7.77
C LYS A 284 -13.75 -10.65 9.12
N LEU A 285 -14.38 -11.65 9.74
CA LEU A 285 -14.02 -12.14 11.08
C LEU A 285 -12.71 -12.92 11.04
N THR A 286 -12.58 -13.83 10.10
CA THR A 286 -11.36 -14.62 9.91
C THR A 286 -10.19 -13.71 9.55
N LYS A 287 -10.38 -12.73 8.67
CA LYS A 287 -9.32 -11.74 8.36
C LYS A 287 -8.88 -10.95 9.59
N LYS A 288 -9.81 -10.57 10.48
CA LYS A 288 -9.49 -9.88 11.73
C LYS A 288 -8.58 -10.74 12.61
N GLY A 289 -8.91 -12.00 12.80
CA GLY A 289 -8.11 -12.96 13.57
C GLY A 289 -6.69 -13.08 13.00
N TYR A 290 -6.56 -13.36 11.70
CA TYR A 290 -5.25 -13.44 11.04
C TYR A 290 -4.44 -12.15 11.13
N THR A 291 -5.10 -10.98 11.01
CA THR A 291 -4.40 -9.68 11.13
C THR A 291 -3.80 -9.52 12.52
N SER A 292 -4.56 -9.84 13.57
CA SER A 292 -4.07 -9.73 14.95
C SER A 292 -2.92 -10.70 15.22
N ILE A 293 -3.01 -11.94 14.76
CA ILE A 293 -1.93 -12.93 14.90
C ILE A 293 -0.69 -12.49 14.11
N ALA A 294 -0.85 -11.98 12.88
CA ALA A 294 0.25 -11.45 12.07
C ALA A 294 0.99 -10.31 12.78
N GLU A 295 0.26 -9.40 13.43
CA GLU A 295 0.85 -8.30 14.20
C GLU A 295 1.63 -8.80 15.44
N ILE A 296 1.18 -9.87 16.10
CA ILE A 296 1.94 -10.50 17.20
C ILE A 296 3.20 -11.21 16.66
N ILE A 297 3.10 -11.89 15.52
CA ILE A 297 4.25 -12.50 14.85
C ILE A 297 5.28 -11.41 14.47
N ILE A 298 4.85 -10.28 13.93
CA ILE A 298 5.74 -9.15 13.63
C ILE A 298 6.42 -8.65 14.90
N ALA A 299 5.68 -8.47 15.99
CA ALA A 299 6.24 -8.02 17.28
C ALA A 299 7.27 -9.02 17.82
N LYS A 300 7.02 -10.33 17.73
CA LYS A 300 7.99 -11.38 18.08
C LYS A 300 9.28 -11.21 17.29
N TYR A 301 9.20 -11.18 15.95
CA TYR A 301 10.39 -11.15 15.10
C TYR A 301 11.04 -9.75 15.02
N PHE A 302 10.31 -8.71 15.38
CA PHE A 302 10.91 -7.41 15.66
C PHE A 302 11.85 -7.49 16.88
N SER A 303 11.45 -8.18 17.94
CA SER A 303 12.27 -8.31 19.15
C SER A 303 13.50 -9.22 18.98
N THR A 304 13.48 -10.17 18.02
CA THR A 304 14.58 -11.12 17.75
C THR A 304 15.50 -10.71 16.60
N CYS A 305 15.36 -9.49 16.06
CA CYS A 305 16.17 -8.96 14.95
C CYS A 305 15.98 -9.64 13.59
N ASP A 306 14.92 -10.37 13.38
CA ASP A 306 14.60 -10.99 12.09
C ASP A 306 13.95 -9.98 11.13
N VAL A 307 13.34 -8.93 11.66
CA VAL A 307 12.81 -7.79 10.91
C VAL A 307 13.31 -6.48 11.52
N TYR A 308 13.47 -5.48 10.69
CA TYR A 308 14.07 -4.18 11.00
C TYR A 308 15.56 -4.25 11.40
N GLU A 309 16.23 -3.10 11.34
CA GLU A 309 17.67 -3.03 11.58
C GLU A 309 18.02 -3.25 13.05
N ASP A 310 19.14 -3.91 13.27
CA ASP A 310 19.68 -4.16 14.59
C ASP A 310 20.70 -3.07 14.97
N PRO A 311 20.45 -2.28 16.04
CA PRO A 311 21.37 -1.23 16.46
C PRO A 311 22.77 -1.74 16.78
N LYS A 312 22.93 -3.01 17.17
CA LYS A 312 24.24 -3.62 17.51
C LYS A 312 25.02 -4.08 16.27
N ARG A 313 24.36 -4.36 15.14
CA ARG A 313 25.02 -4.86 13.90
C ARG A 313 25.61 -3.76 13.02
N THR A 314 25.13 -2.54 13.13
CA THR A 314 25.64 -1.38 12.36
C THR A 314 26.90 -0.75 12.93
N SER A 315 27.34 -1.17 14.13
CA SER A 315 28.57 -0.68 14.79
C SER A 315 29.86 -1.39 14.34
N THR A 316 29.81 -2.26 13.33
CA THR A 316 30.94 -3.11 12.91
C THR A 316 31.37 -2.91 11.45
N THR A 317 31.11 -1.72 10.88
CA THR A 317 31.65 -1.33 9.56
C THR A 317 32.50 -0.07 9.65
#